data_79553d24be01314e89ea0e43b40cff55
#
_entry.id   79553d24be01314e89ea0e43b40cff55
#
_cell.length_a   1.000
_cell.length_b   1.000
_cell.length_c   1.000
_cell.angle_alpha   90.00
_cell.angle_beta   90.00
_cell.angle_gamma   90.00
#
_symmetry.space_group_name_H-M   'P 1'
#
loop_
_entity.id
_entity.type
_entity.pdbx_description
1 polymer ?
#
loop_
_entity_poly.entity_id
_entity_poly.type
_entity_poly.pdbx_seq_one_letter_code
_entity_poly.pdbx_strand_id
1 'polypeptide(L)'
;MNANHPVKKPLTIGLISNPHSRRNRSQLAAVQAIVANHPNIHHHITQNADEIPDALEDFAQQDVDVLAVNGGDGTIAQVFSELIEHCPFARLPSVILLPGGTTNMNVG
;
A
#
# COMPACT_ATOMS: atom_id res chain seq x y z
N MET A 1 -20.92 1.47 28.35
CA MET A 1 -20.71 1.57 27.85
C MET A 1 -20.38 1.71 27.31
N ASN A 2 -20.02 1.42 27.04
CA ASN A 2 -19.56 1.65 26.43
C ASN A 2 -19.62 2.01 25.66
N ALA A 3 -20.03 2.11 25.69
CA ALA A 3 -20.26 2.70 24.83
C ALA A 3 -19.32 3.36 24.31
N ASN A 4 -18.59 3.42 24.69
CA ASN A 4 -17.68 4.01 24.26
C ASN A 4 -16.91 3.26 23.48
N HIS A 5 -17.20 2.33 23.19
CA HIS A 5 -16.64 1.65 22.29
C HIS A 5 -17.30 1.82 21.11
N PRO A 6 -16.98 2.68 20.35
CA PRO A 6 -17.58 2.87 19.13
C PRO A 6 -17.25 1.75 18.31
N VAL A 7 -17.99 1.47 17.41
CA VAL A 7 -17.71 0.51 16.50
C VAL A 7 -16.57 0.94 15.79
N LYS A 8 -15.49 0.25 15.82
CA LYS A 8 -14.42 0.61 15.13
C LYS A 8 -14.60 0.29 13.75
N LYS A 9 -14.44 1.17 12.83
CA LYS A 9 -14.44 0.85 11.45
C LYS A 9 -13.25 0.03 11.18
N PRO A 10 -13.28 -0.91 10.31
CA PRO A 10 -12.09 -1.62 9.88
C PRO A 10 -11.11 -0.63 9.29
N LEU A 11 -9.85 -0.87 9.45
CA LEU A 11 -8.86 -0.01 8.86
C LEU A 11 -8.95 -0.09 7.35
N THR A 12 -8.83 1.03 6.70
CA THR A 12 -8.79 1.06 5.24
C THR A 12 -7.34 1.12 4.82
N ILE A 13 -6.97 0.22 3.93
CA ILE A 13 -5.58 0.08 3.52
C ILE A 13 -5.44 0.35 2.04
N GLY A 14 -4.48 1.18 1.69
CA GLY A 14 -4.12 1.36 0.30
C GLY A 14 -2.84 0.60 0.05
N LEU A 15 -2.84 -0.30 -0.91
CA LEU A 15 -1.68 -1.13 -1.19
C LEU A 15 -1.19 -0.86 -2.61
N ILE A 16 0.06 -0.48 -2.73
CA ILE A 16 0.70 -0.31 -4.03
C ILE A 16 1.61 -1.50 -4.25
N SER A 17 1.45 -2.17 -5.38
CA SER A 17 2.32 -3.27 -5.76
C SER A 17 2.98 -2.97 -7.09
N ASN A 18 4.27 -3.24 -7.16
CA ASN A 18 5.00 -3.10 -8.41
C ASN A 18 5.51 -4.46 -8.84
N PRO A 19 4.95 -5.03 -9.89
CA PRO A 19 5.26 -6.39 -10.30
C PRO A 19 6.45 -6.52 -11.23
N HIS A 20 7.33 -5.54 -11.26
CA HIS A 20 8.40 -5.59 -12.23
C HIS A 20 9.36 -6.73 -12.00
N SER A 21 9.60 -7.16 -10.79
CA SER A 21 10.53 -8.24 -10.62
C SER A 21 9.82 -9.56 -10.75
N ARG A 22 10.52 -10.57 -11.17
CA ARG A 22 9.95 -11.87 -11.31
C ARG A 22 9.47 -12.39 -10.03
N ARG A 23 10.15 -12.14 -8.95
CA ARG A 23 9.72 -12.60 -7.68
C ARG A 23 8.44 -11.97 -7.29
N ASN A 24 8.25 -10.72 -7.63
CA ASN A 24 7.04 -10.03 -7.31
C ASN A 24 5.83 -10.59 -8.03
N ARG A 25 6.00 -11.27 -9.14
CA ARG A 25 4.85 -11.83 -9.82
C ARG A 25 4.17 -12.88 -9.00
N SER A 26 4.95 -13.78 -8.39
CA SER A 26 4.34 -14.78 -7.55
C SER A 26 3.75 -14.17 -6.34
N GLN A 27 4.43 -13.20 -5.75
CA GLN A 27 3.89 -12.56 -4.58
C GLN A 27 2.67 -11.76 -4.91
N LEU A 28 2.61 -11.20 -6.11
CA LEU A 28 1.46 -10.42 -6.51
C LEU A 28 0.21 -11.30 -6.56
N ALA A 29 0.34 -12.52 -7.06
CA ALA A 29 -0.81 -13.41 -7.10
C ALA A 29 -1.30 -13.71 -5.69
N ALA A 30 -0.38 -13.91 -4.75
CA ALA A 30 -0.77 -14.16 -3.38
C ALA A 30 -1.44 -12.94 -2.76
N VAL A 31 -0.89 -11.76 -3.06
CA VAL A 31 -1.45 -10.52 -2.55
C VAL A 31 -2.85 -10.30 -3.11
N GLN A 32 -3.02 -10.54 -4.40
CA GLN A 32 -4.34 -10.37 -5.00
C GLN A 32 -5.37 -11.28 -4.39
N ALA A 33 -4.97 -12.49 -4.01
CA ALA A 33 -5.89 -13.41 -3.36
C ALA A 33 -6.30 -12.87 -1.99
N ILE A 34 -5.37 -12.27 -1.27
CA ILE A 34 -5.70 -11.70 0.02
C ILE A 34 -6.61 -10.49 -0.15
N VAL A 35 -6.30 -9.63 -1.11
CA VAL A 35 -7.09 -8.45 -1.35
C VAL A 35 -8.52 -8.82 -1.72
N ALA A 36 -8.67 -9.88 -2.48
CA ALA A 36 -10.01 -10.30 -2.90
C ALA A 36 -10.88 -10.68 -1.72
N ASN A 37 -10.27 -11.06 -0.61
CA ASN A 37 -11.03 -11.45 0.56
C ASN A 37 -11.16 -10.33 1.59
N HIS A 38 -10.63 -9.16 1.29
CA HIS A 38 -10.64 -8.06 2.26
C HIS A 38 -11.07 -6.78 1.56
N PRO A 39 -12.35 -6.49 1.55
CA PRO A 39 -12.83 -5.32 0.80
C PRO A 39 -12.31 -3.99 1.33
N ASN A 40 -11.74 -3.96 2.51
CA ASN A 40 -11.16 -2.74 3.02
C ASN A 40 -9.75 -2.46 2.49
N ILE A 41 -9.23 -3.31 1.60
CA ILE A 41 -7.93 -3.08 0.99
C ILE A 41 -8.14 -2.62 -0.45
N HIS A 42 -7.64 -1.44 -0.75
CA HIS A 42 -7.67 -0.90 -2.10
C HIS A 42 -6.29 -1.14 -2.70
N HIS A 43 -6.24 -1.82 -3.82
CA HIS A 43 -4.97 -2.27 -4.39
C HIS A 43 -4.72 -1.62 -5.73
N HIS A 44 -3.56 -1.02 -5.89
CA HIS A 44 -3.13 -0.49 -7.18
C HIS A 44 -1.85 -1.20 -7.60
N ILE A 45 -1.85 -1.74 -8.79
CA ILE A 45 -0.67 -2.35 -9.36
C ILE A 45 -0.08 -1.33 -10.31
N THR A 46 1.13 -0.86 -10.00
CA THR A 46 1.73 0.18 -10.82
C THR A 46 2.81 -0.43 -11.68
N GLN A 47 2.80 -0.10 -12.95
CA GLN A 47 3.79 -0.62 -13.89
C GLN A 47 5.02 0.27 -13.94
N ASN A 48 4.89 1.51 -13.60
CA ASN A 48 6.01 2.41 -13.58
C ASN A 48 5.74 3.57 -12.62
N ALA A 49 6.74 4.38 -12.42
CA ALA A 49 6.66 5.43 -11.41
C ALA A 49 5.60 6.48 -11.70
N ASP A 50 5.28 6.65 -12.96
CA ASP A 50 4.29 7.67 -13.32
C ASP A 50 2.90 7.36 -12.79
N GLU A 51 2.65 6.12 -12.43
CA GLU A 51 1.33 5.74 -11.95
C GLU A 51 1.20 5.89 -10.44
N ILE A 52 2.30 6.15 -9.75
CA ILE A 52 2.26 6.26 -8.30
C ILE A 52 1.46 7.49 -7.84
N PRO A 53 1.63 8.66 -8.44
CA PRO A 53 0.84 9.80 -7.98
C PRO A 53 -0.66 9.56 -8.08
N ASP A 54 -1.09 8.93 -9.16
CA ASP A 54 -2.52 8.65 -9.33
C ASP A 54 -3.01 7.67 -8.28
N ALA A 55 -2.21 6.66 -7.97
CA ALA A 55 -2.59 5.70 -6.94
C ALA A 55 -2.71 6.38 -5.59
N LEU A 56 -1.77 7.25 -5.27
CA LEU A 56 -1.82 7.95 -3.99
C LEU A 56 -3.02 8.89 -3.90
N GLU A 57 -3.36 9.52 -5.01
CA GLU A 57 -4.52 10.38 -5.01
C GLU A 57 -5.79 9.59 -4.80
N ASP A 58 -5.89 8.45 -5.41
CA ASP A 58 -7.05 7.61 -5.22
C ASP A 58 -7.15 7.16 -3.77
N PHE A 59 -6.03 6.79 -3.18
CA PHE A 59 -6.03 6.40 -1.77
C PHE A 59 -6.42 7.57 -0.87
N ALA A 60 -6.01 8.77 -1.24
CA ALA A 60 -6.41 9.93 -0.46
C ALA A 60 -7.91 10.15 -0.50
N GLN A 61 -8.50 9.91 -1.65
CA GLN A 61 -9.94 10.03 -1.78
C GLN A 61 -10.66 8.95 -1.00
N GLN A 62 -10.05 7.79 -0.85
CA GLN A 62 -10.61 6.71 -0.06
C GLN A 62 -10.34 6.90 1.42
N ASP A 63 -9.54 7.88 1.77
CA ASP A 63 -9.20 8.19 3.15
C ASP A 63 -8.59 6.97 3.85
N VAL A 64 -7.60 6.38 3.20
CA VAL A 64 -7.00 5.17 3.76
C VAL A 64 -6.25 5.48 5.05
N ASP A 65 -6.26 4.56 5.96
CA ASP A 65 -5.57 4.70 7.24
C ASP A 65 -4.13 4.22 7.17
N VAL A 66 -3.87 3.29 6.27
CA VAL A 66 -2.56 2.68 6.15
C VAL A 66 -2.18 2.62 4.67
N LEU A 67 -0.97 2.98 4.37
CA LEU A 67 -0.44 2.86 3.03
C LEU A 67 0.62 1.78 3.05
N ALA A 68 0.39 0.70 2.33
CA ALA A 68 1.35 -0.38 2.25
C ALA A 68 2.00 -0.37 0.88
N VAL A 69 3.30 -0.53 0.84
CA VAL A 69 4.04 -0.52 -0.40
C VAL A 69 4.74 -1.85 -0.58
N ASN A 70 4.41 -2.53 -1.65
CA ASN A 70 4.99 -3.82 -1.98
C ASN A 70 5.83 -3.66 -3.23
N GLY A 71 7.10 -3.45 -3.08
CA GLY A 71 7.97 -3.23 -4.22
C GLY A 71 9.40 -3.10 -3.78
N GLY A 72 10.24 -2.78 -4.70
CA GLY A 72 11.64 -2.62 -4.39
C GLY A 72 11.96 -1.21 -3.95
N ASP A 73 13.26 -0.97 -3.77
CA ASP A 73 13.74 0.31 -3.27
C ASP A 73 13.31 1.47 -4.15
N GLY A 74 13.29 1.28 -5.45
CA GLY A 74 12.89 2.35 -6.35
C GLY A 74 11.44 2.75 -6.16
N THR A 75 10.57 1.76 -5.98
CA THR A 75 9.16 2.04 -5.75
C THR A 75 8.97 2.75 -4.43
N ILE A 76 9.65 2.28 -3.40
CA ILE A 76 9.55 2.87 -2.08
C ILE A 76 10.03 4.32 -2.11
N ALA A 77 11.17 4.56 -2.78
CA ALA A 77 11.71 5.91 -2.88
C ALA A 77 10.75 6.83 -3.61
N GLN A 78 10.12 6.33 -4.66
CA GLN A 78 9.20 7.16 -5.42
C GLN A 78 7.96 7.50 -4.59
N VAL A 79 7.45 6.54 -3.84
CA VAL A 79 6.29 6.79 -2.99
C VAL A 79 6.64 7.86 -1.95
N PHE A 80 7.80 7.75 -1.31
CA PHE A 80 8.17 8.74 -0.33
C PHE A 80 8.39 10.11 -0.95
N SER A 81 8.98 10.16 -2.14
CA SER A 81 9.15 11.43 -2.82
C SER A 81 7.81 12.10 -3.07
N GLU A 82 6.83 11.33 -3.51
CA GLU A 82 5.52 11.90 -3.75
C GLU A 82 4.86 12.37 -2.45
N LEU A 83 5.03 11.60 -1.40
CA LEU A 83 4.45 12.00 -0.12
C LEU A 83 5.09 13.29 0.41
N ILE A 84 6.38 13.47 0.16
CA ILE A 84 7.06 14.64 0.63
C ILE A 84 6.75 15.85 -0.24
N GLU A 85 6.72 15.65 -1.54
CA GLU A 85 6.61 16.79 -2.46
C GLU A 85 5.20 17.14 -2.83
N HIS A 86 4.32 16.15 -2.92
CA HIS A 86 2.98 16.41 -3.39
C HIS A 86 1.95 15.64 -2.58
N CYS A 87 2.06 15.69 -1.28
CA CYS A 87 1.22 14.86 -0.42
C CYS A 87 -0.25 15.11 -0.69
N PRO A 88 -0.97 14.14 -1.22
CA PRO A 88 -2.39 14.34 -1.47
C PRO A 88 -3.26 14.09 -0.25
N PHE A 89 -2.66 13.59 0.83
CA PHE A 89 -3.44 13.21 1.99
C PHE A 89 -3.62 14.38 2.93
N ALA A 90 -4.85 14.61 3.37
CA ALA A 90 -5.09 15.60 4.37
C ALA A 90 -4.46 15.17 5.68
N ARG A 91 -4.47 13.85 5.92
CA ARG A 91 -3.82 13.31 7.08
C ARG A 91 -2.97 12.15 6.61
N LEU A 92 -1.70 12.18 6.88
CA LEU A 92 -0.80 11.17 6.38
C LEU A 92 -1.10 9.81 6.97
N PRO A 93 -1.29 8.79 6.16
CA PRO A 93 -1.53 7.46 6.71
C PRO A 93 -0.26 6.87 7.26
N SER A 94 -0.40 5.82 8.04
CA SER A 94 0.76 5.04 8.48
C SER A 94 1.32 4.31 7.27
N VAL A 95 2.62 4.25 7.15
CA VAL A 95 3.24 3.62 5.99
C VAL A 95 3.89 2.30 6.42
N ILE A 96 3.57 1.25 5.69
CA ILE A 96 4.14 -0.06 5.92
C ILE A 96 4.86 -0.49 4.67
N LEU A 97 6.10 -0.93 4.80
CA LEU A 97 6.85 -1.40 3.66
C LEU A 97 6.87 -2.91 3.67
N LEU A 98 6.45 -3.50 2.57
CA LEU A 98 6.49 -4.94 2.41
C LEU A 98 7.69 -5.27 1.55
N PRO A 99 8.45 -6.25 1.92
CA PRO A 99 9.66 -6.53 1.17
C PRO A 99 9.33 -7.20 -0.13
N GLY A 100 9.14 -6.45 -1.09
CA GLY A 100 8.71 -6.97 -2.34
C GLY A 100 9.57 -7.99 -2.94
N GLY A 101 9.63 -9.03 -2.60
CA GLY A 101 10.36 -10.06 -3.24
C GLY A 101 11.56 -10.52 -2.57
N THR A 102 12.16 -9.83 -1.74
CA THR A 102 13.25 -10.26 -1.24
C THR A 102 13.11 -10.74 -0.03
N THR A 103 12.93 -11.13 0.42
CA THR A 103 12.68 -11.61 1.52
C THR A 103 13.39 -12.11 2.34
N ASN A 104 14.00 -12.13 2.67
CA ASN A 104 14.69 -12.65 3.43
C ASN A 104 14.53 -12.38 4.69
N MET A 105 13.90 -12.37 5.02
CA MET A 105 13.62 -12.10 6.09
C MET A 105 13.87 -12.83 7.04
N ASN A 106 14.41 -13.43 7.04
CA ASN A 106 14.59 -14.17 7.89
C ASN A 106 15.37 -13.80 8.67
N VAL A 107 15.59 -13.47 8.73
CA VAL A 107 16.19 -13.14 9.33
C VAL A 107 16.21 -13.30 10.27
N GLY A 108 16.16 -13.47 10.30
CA GLY A 108 16.26 -13.52 11.11
C GLY A 108 16.25 -13.80 11.40
#